data_b9a033fb6d653612d0edb9f77b1507c5
#
_entry.id   b9a033fb6d653612d0edb9f77b1507c5
#
_cell.length_a   1.000
_cell.length_b   1.000
_cell.length_c   1.000
_cell.angle_alpha   90.00
_cell.angle_beta   90.00
_cell.angle_gamma   90.00
#
_symmetry.space_group_name_H-M   'P 1'
#
loop_
_entity.id
_entity.type
_entity.pdbx_description
1 polymer ?
#
loop_
_entity_poly.entity_id
_entity_poly.type
_entity_poly.pdbx_seq_one_letter_code
_entity_poly.pdbx_strand_id
1 'polypeptide(L)'
;DGMAEVIKYGAIFDAPLLEAIARDRMSEEIITACVTHKHDIVLRDEFDHGDRMLLNFGHTVGHAVEALGNYRRHTHGFAVSIGMAAAARLGEQLGITAPGCAQKLCAILESFSLPTALPYPPGDILAHMLHDKKMRGNTLHMILLRELGRAEIVPFTPDEVLRFHLT
;
A
#
# COMPACT_ATOMS: atom_id res chain seq x y z
N ASP A 1 -2.38 -10.32 -10.24
CA ASP A 1 -2.84 -9.97 -8.90
C ASP A 1 -1.79 -10.28 -7.82
N GLY A 2 -1.35 -11.54 -7.66
CA GLY A 2 -0.42 -11.92 -6.60
C GLY A 2 0.88 -11.11 -6.56
N MET A 3 1.37 -10.61 -7.69
CA MET A 3 2.58 -9.78 -7.73
C MET A 3 2.46 -8.46 -6.97
N ALA A 4 1.28 -7.86 -6.87
CA ALA A 4 1.09 -6.67 -6.05
C ALA A 4 1.42 -6.94 -4.59
N GLU A 5 0.97 -8.09 -4.05
CA GLU A 5 1.28 -8.52 -2.69
C GLU A 5 2.77 -8.83 -2.50
N VAL A 6 3.42 -9.46 -3.48
CA VAL A 6 4.86 -9.75 -3.45
C VAL A 6 5.67 -8.44 -3.40
N ILE A 7 5.35 -7.48 -4.27
CA ILE A 7 5.99 -6.16 -4.31
C ILE A 7 5.72 -5.41 -2.99
N LYS A 8 4.53 -5.54 -2.41
CA LYS A 8 4.21 -4.95 -1.11
C LYS A 8 5.18 -5.39 -0.02
N TYR A 9 5.48 -6.69 0.09
CA TYR A 9 6.45 -7.18 1.09
C TYR A 9 7.82 -6.54 0.92
N GLY A 10 8.32 -6.46 -0.31
CA GLY A 10 9.57 -5.77 -0.59
C GLY A 10 9.52 -4.28 -0.22
N ALA A 11 8.40 -3.61 -0.55
CA ALA A 11 8.24 -2.18 -0.27
C ALA A 11 8.21 -1.85 1.23
N ILE A 12 7.64 -2.72 2.07
CA ILE A 12 7.44 -2.43 3.50
C ILE A 12 8.51 -3.02 4.42
N PHE A 13 9.22 -4.10 4.00
CA PHE A 13 10.16 -4.81 4.87
C PHE A 13 11.55 -5.03 4.28
N ASP A 14 11.70 -5.09 2.95
CA ASP A 14 12.89 -5.66 2.33
C ASP A 14 13.22 -5.03 0.97
N ALA A 15 13.99 -3.95 0.97
CA ALA A 15 14.41 -3.31 -0.27
C ALA A 15 15.21 -4.24 -1.21
N PRO A 16 16.14 -5.09 -0.75
CA PRO A 16 16.78 -6.13 -1.57
C PRO A 16 15.80 -7.08 -2.26
N LEU A 17 14.67 -7.41 -1.62
CA LEU A 17 13.62 -8.23 -2.24
C LEU A 17 13.01 -7.52 -3.47
N LEU A 18 12.83 -6.19 -3.45
CA LEU A 18 12.37 -5.44 -4.62
C LEU A 18 13.35 -5.54 -5.80
N GLU A 19 14.65 -5.53 -5.52
CA GLU A 19 15.68 -5.71 -6.55
C GLU A 19 15.67 -7.12 -7.12
N ALA A 20 15.48 -8.14 -6.26
CA ALA A 20 15.34 -9.52 -6.68
C ALA A 20 14.10 -9.72 -7.56
N ILE A 21 12.95 -9.15 -7.19
CA ILE A 21 11.69 -9.18 -7.95
C ILE A 21 11.89 -8.56 -9.34
N ALA A 22 12.59 -7.43 -9.43
CA ALA A 22 12.85 -6.76 -10.71
C ALA A 22 13.72 -7.61 -11.66
N ARG A 23 14.63 -8.44 -11.13
CA ARG A 23 15.49 -9.32 -11.92
C ARG A 23 14.81 -10.63 -12.33
N ASP A 24 14.16 -11.30 -11.38
CA ASP A 24 13.80 -12.72 -11.50
C ASP A 24 12.29 -12.97 -11.53
N ARG A 25 11.51 -11.92 -11.37
CA ARG A 25 10.04 -11.90 -11.36
C ARG A 25 9.40 -12.80 -10.31
N MET A 26 9.69 -14.12 -10.30
CA MET A 26 9.13 -15.07 -9.36
C MET A 26 10.08 -16.27 -9.25
N SER A 27 10.91 -16.28 -8.23
CA SER A 27 11.75 -17.43 -7.84
C SER A 27 11.26 -18.04 -6.54
N GLU A 28 11.74 -19.23 -6.22
CA GLU A 28 11.48 -19.89 -4.93
C GLU A 28 11.96 -19.03 -3.75
N GLU A 29 13.08 -18.34 -3.93
CA GLU A 29 13.64 -17.42 -2.93
C GLU A 29 12.70 -16.24 -2.64
N ILE A 30 12.10 -15.64 -3.68
CA ILE A 30 11.13 -14.55 -3.53
C ILE A 30 9.88 -15.04 -2.77
N ILE A 31 9.37 -16.23 -3.13
CA ILE A 31 8.22 -16.82 -2.45
C ILE A 31 8.56 -17.09 -0.98
N THR A 32 9.72 -17.70 -0.73
CA THR A 32 10.19 -18.01 0.62
C THR A 32 10.33 -16.74 1.46
N ALA A 33 10.92 -15.67 0.92
CA ALA A 33 11.04 -14.38 1.61
C ALA A 33 9.68 -13.82 1.98
N CYS A 34 8.71 -13.82 1.06
CA CYS A 34 7.35 -13.33 1.34
C CYS A 34 6.64 -14.16 2.42
N VAL A 35 6.78 -15.49 2.40
CA VAL A 35 6.20 -16.38 3.40
C VAL A 35 6.85 -16.14 4.77
N THR A 36 8.17 -15.97 4.82
CA THR A 36 8.92 -15.67 6.03
C THR A 36 8.50 -14.34 6.63
N HIS A 37 8.45 -13.26 5.84
CA HIS A 37 7.98 -11.96 6.32
C HIS A 37 6.56 -12.02 6.89
N LYS A 38 5.64 -12.73 6.20
CA LYS A 38 4.28 -12.92 6.69
C LYS A 38 4.24 -13.70 7.99
N HIS A 39 4.97 -14.80 8.06
CA HIS A 39 5.05 -15.63 9.25
C HIS A 39 5.57 -14.83 10.45
N ASP A 40 6.69 -14.13 10.28
CA ASP A 40 7.34 -13.38 11.35
C ASP A 40 6.47 -12.25 11.90
N ILE A 41 5.73 -11.56 11.03
CA ILE A 41 4.85 -10.48 11.47
C ILE A 41 3.60 -11.01 12.18
N VAL A 42 3.05 -12.15 11.73
CA VAL A 42 1.91 -12.79 12.38
C VAL A 42 2.30 -13.35 13.75
N LEU A 43 3.50 -13.91 13.91
CA LEU A 43 4.00 -14.37 15.20
C LEU A 43 4.19 -13.23 16.20
N ARG A 44 4.60 -12.05 15.73
CA ARG A 44 4.80 -10.86 16.60
C ARG A 44 3.49 -10.18 16.96
N ASP A 45 2.49 -10.26 16.10
CA ASP A 45 1.21 -9.56 16.27
C ASP A 45 0.05 -10.41 15.73
N GLU A 46 -0.35 -11.41 16.54
CA GLU A 46 -1.45 -12.33 16.20
C GLU A 46 -2.79 -11.60 16.03
N PHE A 47 -3.04 -10.54 16.81
CA PHE A 47 -4.33 -9.85 16.90
C PHE A 47 -4.45 -8.59 16.04
N ASP A 48 -3.46 -8.27 15.21
CA ASP A 48 -3.48 -7.11 14.29
C ASP A 48 -3.69 -5.75 15.00
N HIS A 49 -2.99 -5.58 16.12
CA HIS A 49 -3.04 -4.34 16.92
C HIS A 49 -1.77 -3.48 16.82
N GLY A 50 -0.74 -3.95 16.11
CA GLY A 50 0.55 -3.31 15.99
C GLY A 50 1.18 -3.49 14.60
N ASP A 51 2.35 -4.12 14.55
CA ASP A 51 3.16 -4.25 13.34
C ASP A 51 2.47 -4.95 12.16
N ARG A 52 1.51 -5.84 12.43
CA ARG A 52 0.76 -6.52 11.38
C ARG A 52 -0.07 -5.56 10.53
N MET A 53 -0.46 -4.40 11.08
CA MET A 53 -1.12 -3.34 10.31
C MET A 53 -0.28 -2.87 9.11
N LEU A 54 1.06 -3.02 9.13
CA LEU A 54 1.93 -2.68 8.00
C LEU A 54 1.55 -3.45 6.72
N LEU A 55 0.99 -4.67 6.86
CA LEU A 55 0.50 -5.44 5.73
C LEU A 55 -0.63 -4.75 4.95
N ASN A 56 -1.27 -3.73 5.54
CA ASN A 56 -2.30 -2.93 4.89
C ASN A 56 -1.73 -1.78 4.01
N PHE A 57 -0.43 -1.76 3.71
CA PHE A 57 0.13 -0.80 2.77
C PHE A 57 -0.60 -0.88 1.42
N GLY A 58 -1.10 0.25 0.94
CA GLY A 58 -1.93 0.34 -0.26
C GLY A 58 -3.40 -0.04 -0.07
N HIS A 59 -3.78 -0.77 0.97
CA HIS A 59 -5.16 -1.29 1.12
C HIS A 59 -6.18 -0.20 1.46
N THR A 60 -5.81 0.86 2.16
CA THR A 60 -6.75 1.93 2.53
C THR A 60 -7.35 2.62 1.29
N VAL A 61 -6.51 2.97 0.33
CA VAL A 61 -6.94 3.52 -0.96
C VAL A 61 -7.46 2.40 -1.86
N GLY A 62 -6.82 1.22 -1.86
CA GLY A 62 -7.23 0.07 -2.65
C GLY A 62 -8.67 -0.35 -2.39
N HIS A 63 -9.09 -0.50 -1.14
CA HIS A 63 -10.48 -0.83 -0.79
C HIS A 63 -11.47 0.24 -1.26
N ALA A 64 -11.10 1.52 -1.21
CA ALA A 64 -11.95 2.58 -1.77
C ALA A 64 -12.09 2.43 -3.29
N VAL A 65 -11.01 2.08 -3.99
CA VAL A 65 -11.03 1.79 -5.44
C VAL A 65 -11.91 0.56 -5.75
N GLU A 66 -11.79 -0.51 -4.97
CA GLU A 66 -12.63 -1.71 -5.12
C GLU A 66 -14.12 -1.37 -4.90
N ALA A 67 -14.44 -0.63 -3.85
CA ALA A 67 -15.81 -0.24 -3.51
C ALA A 67 -16.44 0.64 -4.60
N LEU A 68 -15.72 1.66 -5.09
CA LEU A 68 -16.16 2.50 -6.21
C LEU A 68 -16.35 1.70 -7.51
N GLY A 69 -15.57 0.62 -7.69
CA GLY A 69 -15.71 -0.33 -8.78
C GLY A 69 -16.78 -1.42 -8.54
N ASN A 70 -17.57 -1.31 -7.45
CA ASN A 70 -18.54 -2.33 -7.02
C ASN A 70 -17.92 -3.73 -6.89
N TYR A 71 -16.64 -3.82 -6.49
CA TYR A 71 -15.86 -5.07 -6.36
C TYR A 71 -15.87 -5.96 -7.63
N ARG A 72 -16.07 -5.34 -8.81
CA ARG A 72 -16.17 -6.04 -10.11
C ARG A 72 -15.27 -5.47 -11.19
N ARG A 73 -14.92 -4.18 -11.09
CA ARG A 73 -14.14 -3.49 -12.14
C ARG A 73 -12.64 -3.66 -11.98
N HIS A 74 -12.17 -3.81 -10.76
CA HIS A 74 -10.76 -3.95 -10.43
C HIS A 74 -10.56 -5.21 -9.62
N THR A 75 -9.51 -5.96 -9.95
CA THR A 75 -9.08 -7.08 -9.11
C THR A 75 -8.39 -6.54 -7.87
N HIS A 76 -8.32 -7.34 -6.81
CA HIS A 76 -7.71 -6.92 -5.55
C HIS A 76 -6.27 -6.42 -5.74
N GLY A 77 -5.42 -7.19 -6.45
CA GLY A 77 -4.03 -6.80 -6.67
C GLY A 77 -3.89 -5.51 -7.49
N PHE A 78 -4.81 -5.23 -8.43
CA PHE A 78 -4.83 -3.96 -9.17
C PHE A 78 -5.19 -2.80 -8.24
N ALA A 79 -6.21 -2.97 -7.40
CA ALA A 79 -6.62 -1.95 -6.44
C ALA A 79 -5.51 -1.66 -5.41
N VAL A 80 -4.86 -2.70 -4.89
CA VAL A 80 -3.72 -2.57 -3.95
C VAL A 80 -2.54 -1.89 -4.62
N SER A 81 -2.24 -2.20 -5.89
CA SER A 81 -1.17 -1.53 -6.65
C SER A 81 -1.41 -0.02 -6.77
N ILE A 82 -2.62 0.38 -7.17
CA ILE A 82 -3.03 1.79 -7.21
C ILE A 82 -2.89 2.44 -5.83
N GLY A 83 -3.33 1.73 -4.80
CA GLY A 83 -3.25 2.21 -3.42
C GLY A 83 -1.82 2.38 -2.91
N MET A 84 -0.90 1.48 -3.26
CA MET A 84 0.51 1.61 -2.93
C MET A 84 1.14 2.84 -3.60
N ALA A 85 0.85 3.05 -4.89
CA ALA A 85 1.35 4.20 -5.63
C ALA A 85 0.83 5.52 -5.03
N ALA A 86 -0.48 5.59 -4.73
CA ALA A 86 -1.09 6.77 -4.11
C ALA A 86 -0.54 7.04 -2.71
N ALA A 87 -0.37 6.01 -1.87
CA ALA A 87 0.19 6.14 -0.53
C ALA A 87 1.66 6.60 -0.56
N ALA A 88 2.47 6.09 -1.50
CA ALA A 88 3.85 6.52 -1.64
C ALA A 88 3.97 7.99 -2.09
N ARG A 89 3.15 8.42 -3.06
CA ARG A 89 3.11 9.83 -3.51
C ARG A 89 2.64 10.75 -2.39
N LEU A 90 1.57 10.35 -1.68
CA LEU A 90 1.08 11.12 -0.52
C LEU A 90 2.16 11.26 0.55
N GLY A 91 2.87 10.17 0.87
CA GLY A 91 3.97 10.19 1.84
C GLY A 91 5.09 11.16 1.45
N GLU A 92 5.46 11.23 0.17
CA GLU A 92 6.43 12.22 -0.33
C GLU A 92 5.89 13.66 -0.20
N GLN A 93 4.63 13.91 -0.55
CA GLN A 93 4.00 15.23 -0.39
C GLN A 93 3.97 15.69 1.07
N LEU A 94 3.78 14.77 2.01
CA LEU A 94 3.78 15.04 3.45
C LEU A 94 5.19 15.11 4.05
N GLY A 95 6.24 14.83 3.28
CA GLY A 95 7.63 14.79 3.76
C GLY A 95 7.94 13.62 4.69
N ILE A 96 7.09 12.59 4.68
CA ILE A 96 7.25 11.35 5.47
C ILE A 96 8.10 10.34 4.69
N THR A 97 7.78 10.17 3.41
CA THR A 97 8.49 9.26 2.50
C THR A 97 9.68 9.97 1.86
N ALA A 98 10.82 9.31 1.80
CA ALA A 98 12.02 9.83 1.15
C ALA A 98 11.75 10.11 -0.36
N PRO A 99 12.25 11.24 -0.90
CA PRO A 99 12.03 11.60 -2.29
C PRO A 99 12.48 10.53 -3.28
N GLY A 100 11.71 10.30 -4.33
CA GLY A 100 12.00 9.31 -5.38
C GLY A 100 11.53 7.89 -5.07
N CYS A 101 11.05 7.60 -3.86
CA CYS A 101 10.50 6.29 -3.50
C CYS A 101 9.23 5.97 -4.30
N ALA A 102 8.32 6.94 -4.45
CA ALA A 102 7.09 6.75 -5.21
C ALA A 102 7.40 6.44 -6.68
N GLN A 103 8.33 7.18 -7.29
CA GLN A 103 8.74 6.93 -8.67
C GLN A 103 9.32 5.52 -8.86
N LYS A 104 10.22 5.09 -7.96
CA LYS A 104 10.82 3.75 -8.02
C LYS A 104 9.78 2.66 -7.84
N LEU A 105 8.89 2.81 -6.85
CA LEU A 105 7.81 1.84 -6.61
C LEU A 105 6.88 1.74 -7.81
N CYS A 106 6.43 2.88 -8.38
CA CYS A 106 5.60 2.89 -9.57
C CYS A 106 6.27 2.19 -10.76
N ALA A 107 7.55 2.46 -11.01
CA ALA A 107 8.29 1.80 -12.09
C ALA A 107 8.31 0.26 -11.92
N ILE A 108 8.48 -0.23 -10.70
CA ILE A 108 8.42 -1.67 -10.40
C ILE A 108 7.02 -2.21 -10.68
N LEU A 109 5.96 -1.58 -10.15
CA LEU A 109 4.57 -1.99 -10.35
C LEU A 109 4.22 -2.05 -11.85
N GLU A 110 4.55 -1.02 -12.60
CA GLU A 110 4.30 -0.90 -14.03
C GLU A 110 5.06 -1.95 -14.85
N SER A 111 6.27 -2.35 -14.43
CA SER A 111 7.03 -3.43 -15.08
C SER A 111 6.30 -4.79 -15.00
N PHE A 112 5.38 -4.94 -14.06
CA PHE A 112 4.49 -6.11 -13.92
C PHE A 112 3.09 -5.87 -14.48
N SER A 113 2.88 -4.79 -15.25
CA SER A 113 1.59 -4.40 -15.82
C SER A 113 0.53 -4.13 -14.72
N LEU A 114 0.97 -3.68 -13.56
CA LEU A 114 0.10 -3.26 -12.47
C LEU A 114 -0.17 -1.75 -12.57
N PRO A 115 -1.44 -1.31 -12.46
CA PRO A 115 -1.80 0.09 -12.60
C PRO A 115 -1.32 0.92 -11.39
N THR A 116 -0.94 2.17 -11.66
CA THR A 116 -0.45 3.13 -10.64
C THR A 116 -1.25 4.43 -10.62
N ALA A 117 -2.16 4.64 -11.57
CA ALA A 117 -3.00 5.82 -11.66
C ALA A 117 -4.36 5.61 -11.01
N LEU A 118 -4.90 6.65 -10.38
CA LEU A 118 -6.24 6.61 -9.78
C LEU A 118 -7.32 6.51 -10.89
N PRO A 119 -8.23 5.52 -10.81
CA PRO A 119 -9.29 5.34 -11.81
C PRO A 119 -10.54 6.16 -11.52
N TYR A 120 -10.60 6.84 -10.38
CA TYR A 120 -11.74 7.66 -9.90
C TYR A 120 -11.25 9.00 -9.38
N PRO A 121 -12.14 10.02 -9.33
CA PRO A 121 -11.80 11.31 -8.75
C PRO A 121 -11.27 11.16 -7.31
N PRO A 122 -10.19 11.87 -6.94
CA PRO A 122 -9.63 11.81 -5.59
C PRO A 122 -10.65 12.05 -4.48
N GLY A 123 -11.59 12.99 -4.67
CA GLY A 123 -12.63 13.30 -3.70
C GLY A 123 -13.54 12.11 -3.39
N ASP A 124 -13.89 11.30 -4.39
CA ASP A 124 -14.72 10.12 -4.20
C ASP A 124 -13.97 9.04 -3.40
N ILE A 125 -12.67 8.87 -3.70
CA ILE A 125 -11.79 7.95 -2.97
C ILE A 125 -11.68 8.37 -1.50
N LEU A 126 -11.41 9.66 -1.23
CA LEU A 126 -11.31 10.19 0.13
C LEU A 126 -12.62 10.01 0.91
N ALA A 127 -13.77 10.26 0.28
CA ALA A 127 -15.08 10.05 0.90
C ALA A 127 -15.28 8.58 1.32
N HIS A 128 -14.89 7.62 0.47
CA HIS A 128 -14.96 6.19 0.80
C HIS A 128 -14.00 5.80 1.93
N MET A 129 -12.75 6.31 1.91
CA MET A 129 -11.78 6.07 2.98
C MET A 129 -12.32 6.51 4.34
N LEU A 130 -12.96 7.69 4.40
CA LEU A 130 -13.54 8.22 5.64
C LEU A 130 -14.78 7.44 6.08
N HIS A 131 -15.62 7.00 5.13
CA HIS A 131 -16.83 6.24 5.44
C HIS A 131 -16.50 4.90 6.11
N ASP A 132 -15.55 4.15 5.57
CA ASP A 132 -15.11 2.85 6.11
C ASP A 132 -14.52 2.99 7.53
N LYS A 133 -13.78 4.05 7.80
CA LYS A 133 -13.09 4.27 9.09
C LYS A 133 -13.94 4.95 10.16
N LYS A 134 -15.00 5.66 9.81
CA LYS A 134 -15.99 6.16 10.79
C LYS A 134 -16.65 5.04 11.61
N MET A 135 -16.65 3.82 11.08
CA MET A 135 -17.14 2.63 11.79
C MET A 135 -16.15 2.12 12.88
N ARG A 136 -14.88 2.55 12.88
CA ARG A 136 -13.82 2.06 13.78
C ARG A 136 -13.20 3.13 14.69
N GLY A 137 -13.82 4.29 14.82
CA GLY A 137 -13.28 5.42 15.60
C GLY A 137 -12.94 6.63 14.74
N ASN A 138 -12.45 7.71 15.38
CA ASN A 138 -12.24 9.00 14.72
C ASN A 138 -10.82 9.19 14.14
N THR A 139 -10.07 8.10 13.91
CA THR A 139 -8.69 8.16 13.40
C THR A 139 -8.50 7.16 12.28
N LEU A 140 -7.98 7.61 11.16
CA LEU A 140 -7.56 6.79 10.04
C LEU A 140 -6.07 6.45 10.18
N HIS A 141 -5.74 5.17 10.31
CA HIS A 141 -4.36 4.71 10.28
C HIS A 141 -3.98 4.36 8.84
N MET A 142 -3.05 5.09 8.27
CA MET A 142 -2.48 4.79 6.96
C MET A 142 -1.07 4.23 7.11
N ILE A 143 -0.73 3.31 6.25
CA ILE A 143 0.64 2.82 6.14
C ILE A 143 1.34 3.67 5.08
N LEU A 144 2.42 4.33 5.46
CA LEU A 144 3.27 5.11 4.58
C LEU A 144 4.70 4.57 4.61
N LEU A 145 5.42 4.70 3.52
CA LEU A 145 6.84 4.36 3.48
C LEU A 145 7.65 5.48 4.14
N ARG A 146 8.69 5.12 4.89
CA ARG A 146 9.83 6.01 5.18
C ARG A 146 10.78 6.04 3.99
N GLU A 147 11.06 4.85 3.50
CA GLU A 147 11.87 4.53 2.33
C GLU A 147 11.46 3.15 1.82
N LEU A 148 11.93 2.72 0.66
CA LEU A 148 11.72 1.36 0.19
C LEU A 148 12.34 0.36 1.18
N GLY A 149 11.57 -0.65 1.57
CA GLY A 149 11.92 -1.63 2.59
C GLY A 149 11.63 -1.21 4.03
N ARG A 150 11.04 -0.02 4.24
CA ARG A 150 10.67 0.46 5.57
C ARG A 150 9.39 1.27 5.56
N ALA A 151 8.38 0.80 6.26
CA ALA A 151 7.08 1.45 6.41
C ALA A 151 6.77 1.80 7.87
N GLU A 152 5.81 2.68 8.06
CA GLU A 152 5.28 3.03 9.37
C GLU A 152 3.77 3.26 9.33
N ILE A 153 3.14 3.18 10.51
CA ILE A 153 1.73 3.46 10.73
C ILE A 153 1.60 4.93 11.09
N VAL A 154 0.86 5.69 10.29
CA VAL A 154 0.64 7.11 10.51
C VAL A 154 -0.85 7.37 10.78
N PRO A 155 -1.21 7.89 11.96
CA PRO A 155 -2.59 8.25 12.27
C PRO A 155 -2.94 9.61 11.66
N PHE A 156 -4.14 9.73 11.09
CA PHE A 156 -4.70 10.96 10.55
C PHE A 156 -6.10 11.20 11.08
N THR A 157 -6.42 12.45 11.37
CA THR A 157 -7.79 12.87 11.63
C THR A 157 -8.58 12.96 10.32
N PRO A 158 -9.93 12.91 10.35
CA PRO A 158 -10.75 13.11 9.16
C PRO A 158 -10.48 14.43 8.43
N ASP A 159 -10.22 15.51 9.18
CA ASP A 159 -9.92 16.83 8.62
C ASP A 159 -8.58 16.87 7.86
N GLU A 160 -7.59 16.11 8.34
CA GLU A 160 -6.31 15.94 7.63
C GLU A 160 -6.51 15.13 6.34
N VAL A 161 -7.28 14.04 6.41
CA VAL A 161 -7.58 13.21 5.24
C VAL A 161 -8.27 14.01 4.13
N LEU A 162 -9.21 14.89 4.47
CA LEU A 162 -9.89 15.75 3.50
C LEU A 162 -8.96 16.74 2.78
N ARG A 163 -7.76 16.98 3.31
CA ARG A 163 -6.73 17.85 2.69
C ARG A 163 -5.73 17.07 1.83
N PHE A 164 -5.86 15.77 1.72
CA PHE A 164 -4.94 14.98 0.90
C PHE A 164 -5.10 15.30 -0.58
N HIS A 165 -3.97 15.41 -1.26
CA HIS A 165 -3.90 15.53 -2.71
C HIS A 165 -3.47 14.16 -3.28
N LEU A 166 -4.43 13.23 -3.40
CA LEU A 166 -4.16 11.94 -4.01
C LEU A 166 -3.92 12.09 -5.52
N THR A 167 -2.84 11.46 -6.02
CA THR A 167 -2.46 11.48 -7.44
C THR A 167 -2.06 10.08 -7.94
#